data_bc0a3fb62edfa3d721abbaf85fbcb787
#
_entry.id   bc0a3fb62edfa3d721abbaf85fbcb787
#
_cell.length_a   1.000
_cell.length_b   1.000
_cell.length_c   1.000
_cell.angle_alpha   90.00
_cell.angle_beta   90.00
_cell.angle_gamma   90.00
#
_symmetry.space_group_name_H-M   'P 1'
#
loop_
_entity.id
_entity.type
_entity.pdbx_description
1 polymer ?
#
loop_
_entity_poly.entity_id
_entity_poly.type
_entity_poly.pdbx_seq_one_letter_code
_entity_poly.pdbx_strand_id
1 'polypeptide(L)'
;MILKLLYTSSYCFIKSKGYHFLSIYCMNIPQNEHLKHTNSYYAATINEPIEFPALIEKIESDVCIIGAGFTGINTAINLAKKGFDVVILETAKVGWGASGRNGGQLISGFTFSSKLSKIMDDEAVQSVWELGAKSADLVRERIQEHQIECDLKSGFIEVALNKVQMQELVERKENWEKRGYQHQLTLVDESEIRNYVGSARYIGGLIDSGSGHLHPLNLCLGEAKVATNLGVRIFEQSRAIAIDFGKTVITKTNKGKVKSKYLVVAGNAYIGALHKSLRRMIMPANSCIIATESLPDEVANEILPKDMAVCDLNTILDYYRLSPDKRLLFGGRWNYSGNEPKNIKGNLRKRMLKVFPDFDKVKIDYGWGGNVAVSIKRIPQLGKLSDNVFYSQGYSGHGVAPTHMAAEIVASAISKEWDMLDLLSQVKHIQLPGGKWFASPAMAMGMVYYRLKDFIANRS
;
A
#
# COMPACT_ATOMS: atom_id res chain seq x y z
N MET A 1 -15.57 -18.62 47.62
CA MET A 1 -14.33 -17.89 47.87
C MET A 1 -13.89 -17.28 46.57
N ILE A 2 -13.91 -15.98 46.51
CA ILE A 2 -13.96 -15.10 45.36
C ILE A 2 -12.57 -15.02 44.70
N LEU A 3 -12.45 -15.36 43.43
CA LEU A 3 -11.24 -15.02 42.62
C LEU A 3 -11.50 -13.69 41.92
N LYS A 4 -10.77 -12.65 42.35
CA LYS A 4 -10.67 -11.38 41.69
C LYS A 4 -9.88 -11.55 40.37
N LEU A 5 -10.54 -11.26 39.24
CA LEU A 5 -9.87 -11.06 37.95
C LEU A 5 -9.15 -9.71 37.97
N LEU A 6 -7.82 -9.74 37.93
CA LEU A 6 -7.00 -8.59 37.62
C LEU A 6 -6.89 -8.51 36.08
N TYR A 7 -7.59 -7.56 35.50
CA TYR A 7 -7.40 -7.15 34.12
C TYR A 7 -6.14 -6.28 34.03
N THR A 8 -5.07 -6.84 33.50
CA THR A 8 -4.01 -6.05 32.89
C THR A 8 -3.95 -6.42 31.41
N SER A 9 -4.01 -5.38 30.61
CA SER A 9 -4.04 -5.40 29.14
C SER A 9 -3.07 -6.40 28.52
N SER A 10 -3.55 -7.23 27.60
CA SER A 10 -2.82 -7.92 26.52
C SER A 10 -2.61 -9.44 26.58
N TYR A 11 -3.17 -10.20 27.54
CA TYR A 11 -3.05 -11.66 27.50
C TYR A 11 -4.38 -12.36 27.82
N CYS A 12 -4.88 -13.15 26.87
CA CYS A 12 -5.97 -14.10 27.11
C CYS A 12 -5.37 -15.49 27.31
N PHE A 13 -5.46 -16.04 28.53
CA PHE A 13 -5.04 -17.40 28.84
C PHE A 13 -6.25 -18.34 28.81
N ILE A 14 -6.23 -19.33 27.96
CA ILE A 14 -7.14 -20.45 28.00
C ILE A 14 -6.38 -21.65 28.60
N LYS A 15 -6.80 -22.10 29.77
CA LYS A 15 -6.25 -23.28 30.46
C LYS A 15 -7.06 -24.51 30.04
N SER A 16 -6.50 -25.42 29.30
CA SER A 16 -6.99 -26.77 29.12
C SER A 16 -5.87 -27.78 29.40
N LYS A 17 -6.25 -28.87 30.03
CA LYS A 17 -5.40 -29.91 30.62
C LYS A 17 -4.11 -30.22 29.82
N GLY A 18 -2.96 -29.88 30.39
CA GLY A 18 -1.73 -30.66 30.20
C GLY A 18 -0.72 -30.16 29.14
N TYR A 19 -0.95 -29.08 28.37
CA TYR A 19 0.05 -28.51 27.47
C TYR A 19 0.03 -26.99 27.51
N HIS A 20 1.17 -26.39 27.80
CA HIS A 20 1.37 -24.96 27.68
C HIS A 20 1.51 -24.59 26.19
N PHE A 21 0.42 -24.20 25.54
CA PHE A 21 0.47 -23.48 24.27
C PHE A 21 0.54 -21.99 24.56
N LEU A 22 1.68 -21.38 24.30
CA LEU A 22 1.82 -19.93 24.24
C LEU A 22 0.90 -19.39 23.14
N SER A 23 -0.12 -18.65 23.57
CA SER A 23 -1.14 -18.05 22.72
C SER A 23 -0.51 -17.10 21.72
N ILE A 24 -0.79 -17.39 20.47
CA ILE A 24 -0.49 -16.65 19.26
C ILE A 24 -1.03 -15.23 19.40
N TYR A 25 -0.15 -14.26 19.21
CA TYR A 25 -0.51 -12.87 18.98
C TYR A 25 -1.51 -12.78 17.82
N CYS A 26 -2.79 -12.66 18.11
CA CYS A 26 -3.70 -11.94 17.23
C CYS A 26 -3.12 -10.53 17.13
N MET A 27 -2.92 -9.98 15.92
CA MET A 27 -2.88 -8.53 15.79
C MET A 27 -4.17 -8.05 16.48
N ASN A 28 -4.04 -7.43 17.66
CA ASN A 28 -5.17 -6.79 18.29
C ASN A 28 -5.62 -5.69 17.33
N ILE A 29 -6.69 -5.96 16.60
CA ILE A 29 -7.52 -4.88 16.09
C ILE A 29 -8.31 -4.47 17.32
N PRO A 30 -8.04 -3.30 17.85
CA PRO A 30 -8.55 -2.87 19.12
C PRO A 30 -10.07 -2.68 19.07
N GLN A 31 -10.70 -2.65 20.24
CA GLN A 31 -12.14 -2.44 20.38
C GLN A 31 -12.51 -0.99 20.05
N ASN A 32 -13.59 -0.81 19.34
CA ASN A 32 -14.36 0.41 18.95
C ASN A 32 -13.63 1.74 18.59
N GLU A 33 -12.66 2.24 19.36
CA GLU A 33 -11.93 3.48 19.03
C GLU A 33 -10.97 3.35 17.83
N HIS A 34 -10.52 2.14 17.55
CA HIS A 34 -9.58 1.83 16.49
C HIS A 34 -10.22 1.48 15.13
N LEU A 35 -11.55 1.55 15.05
CA LEU A 35 -12.27 1.41 13.78
C LEU A 35 -12.37 2.72 12.99
N LYS A 36 -12.07 3.87 13.61
CA LYS A 36 -11.99 5.17 12.94
C LYS A 36 -10.68 5.32 12.17
N HIS A 37 -10.64 6.23 11.22
CA HIS A 37 -9.38 6.62 10.59
C HIS A 37 -8.38 7.11 11.65
N THR A 38 -7.10 6.84 11.42
CA THR A 38 -6.04 7.37 12.28
C THR A 38 -6.01 8.90 12.21
N ASN A 39 -5.55 9.55 13.26
CA ASN A 39 -5.36 11.01 13.28
C ASN A 39 -4.22 11.41 12.32
N SER A 40 -4.55 11.53 11.05
CA SER A 40 -3.64 11.89 9.96
C SER A 40 -4.12 13.15 9.26
N TYR A 41 -3.22 13.78 8.52
CA TYR A 41 -3.58 14.86 7.59
C TYR A 41 -4.72 14.42 6.66
N TYR A 42 -4.63 13.23 6.10
CA TYR A 42 -5.66 12.72 5.19
C TYR A 42 -7.03 12.56 5.83
N ALA A 43 -7.11 12.08 7.06
CA ALA A 43 -8.38 11.97 7.77
C ALA A 43 -8.98 13.33 8.15
N ALA A 44 -8.11 14.34 8.38
CA ALA A 44 -8.53 15.70 8.69
C ALA A 44 -8.99 16.51 7.46
N THR A 45 -8.63 16.05 6.24
CA THR A 45 -8.89 16.77 4.97
C THR A 45 -9.69 15.90 3.98
N ILE A 46 -10.55 15.04 4.50
CA ILE A 46 -11.55 14.31 3.69
C ILE A 46 -12.50 15.33 3.06
N ASN A 47 -12.68 15.25 1.73
CA ASN A 47 -13.61 16.13 1.01
C ASN A 47 -15.06 15.87 1.41
N GLU A 48 -15.47 14.59 1.38
CA GLU A 48 -16.81 14.14 1.69
C GLU A 48 -16.74 12.87 2.57
N PRO A 49 -17.13 12.95 3.86
CA PRO A 49 -17.20 11.74 4.68
C PRO A 49 -18.36 10.85 4.22
N ILE A 50 -18.03 9.58 3.98
CA ILE A 50 -19.02 8.55 3.60
C ILE A 50 -19.06 7.50 4.70
N GLU A 51 -20.26 7.04 5.05
CA GLU A 51 -20.48 5.97 6.01
C GLU A 51 -21.27 4.83 5.38
N PHE A 52 -20.86 3.62 5.68
CA PHE A 52 -21.52 2.39 5.22
C PHE A 52 -22.05 1.59 6.41
N PRO A 53 -23.21 0.91 6.26
CA PRO A 53 -23.80 0.11 7.34
C PRO A 53 -22.91 -1.10 7.67
N ALA A 54 -23.09 -1.65 8.87
CA ALA A 54 -22.54 -2.95 9.20
C ALA A 54 -23.43 -4.07 8.67
N LEU A 55 -22.83 -5.19 8.25
CA LEU A 55 -23.58 -6.40 7.87
C LEU A 55 -24.12 -7.09 9.13
N ILE A 56 -25.46 -7.12 9.27
CA ILE A 56 -26.16 -7.75 10.39
C ILE A 56 -27.01 -8.97 10.01
N GLU A 57 -27.10 -9.27 8.72
CA GLU A 57 -27.96 -10.30 8.17
C GLU A 57 -27.21 -11.32 7.28
N LYS A 58 -27.95 -12.27 6.76
CA LYS A 58 -27.48 -13.24 5.76
C LYS A 58 -27.86 -12.71 4.40
N ILE A 59 -26.87 -12.49 3.55
CA ILE A 59 -27.10 -12.03 2.16
C ILE A 59 -26.42 -12.96 1.17
N GLU A 60 -26.84 -12.86 -0.09
CA GLU A 60 -26.24 -13.55 -1.23
C GLU A 60 -25.66 -12.51 -2.21
N SER A 61 -24.67 -12.93 -2.96
CA SER A 61 -24.06 -12.14 -4.06
C SER A 61 -23.37 -13.08 -5.06
N ASP A 62 -22.98 -12.55 -6.22
CA ASP A 62 -22.10 -13.28 -7.12
C ASP A 62 -20.66 -13.28 -6.56
N VAL A 63 -20.18 -12.14 -6.09
CA VAL A 63 -18.83 -11.98 -5.57
C VAL A 63 -18.86 -11.32 -4.20
N CYS A 64 -18.16 -11.93 -3.23
CA CYS A 64 -17.82 -11.30 -1.96
C CYS A 64 -16.36 -10.86 -1.99
N ILE A 65 -16.06 -9.65 -1.51
CA ILE A 65 -14.70 -9.12 -1.43
C ILE A 65 -14.38 -8.78 0.03
N ILE A 66 -13.23 -9.22 0.54
CA ILE A 66 -12.76 -8.91 1.88
C ILE A 66 -11.70 -7.81 1.81
N GLY A 67 -12.04 -6.63 2.31
CA GLY A 67 -11.20 -5.44 2.37
C GLY A 67 -11.65 -4.34 1.40
N ALA A 68 -11.93 -3.14 1.94
CA ALA A 68 -12.32 -1.94 1.19
C ALA A 68 -11.13 -0.96 1.05
N GLY A 69 -9.96 -1.47 0.63
CA GLY A 69 -8.85 -0.68 0.13
C GLY A 69 -8.88 -0.62 -1.40
N PHE A 70 -7.88 0.01 -2.02
CA PHE A 70 -7.78 0.15 -3.47
C PHE A 70 -8.03 -1.16 -4.23
N THR A 71 -7.36 -2.26 -3.84
CA THR A 71 -7.55 -3.55 -4.51
C THR A 71 -9.00 -4.01 -4.48
N GLY A 72 -9.64 -4.01 -3.31
CA GLY A 72 -10.99 -4.53 -3.16
C GLY A 72 -12.02 -3.66 -3.87
N ILE A 73 -11.95 -2.35 -3.71
CA ILE A 73 -12.89 -1.41 -4.34
C ILE A 73 -12.76 -1.45 -5.86
N ASN A 74 -11.54 -1.41 -6.40
CA ASN A 74 -11.34 -1.44 -7.85
C ASN A 74 -11.72 -2.80 -8.46
N THR A 75 -11.49 -3.92 -7.76
CA THR A 75 -12.02 -5.23 -8.18
C THR A 75 -13.54 -5.20 -8.24
N ALA A 76 -14.21 -4.59 -7.23
CA ALA A 76 -15.66 -4.48 -7.21
C ALA A 76 -16.19 -3.61 -8.36
N ILE A 77 -15.57 -2.46 -8.63
CA ILE A 77 -15.94 -1.58 -9.74
C ILE A 77 -15.84 -2.34 -11.07
N ASN A 78 -14.72 -3.02 -11.31
CA ASN A 78 -14.50 -3.74 -12.57
C ASN A 78 -15.48 -4.90 -12.75
N LEU A 79 -15.83 -5.63 -11.67
CA LEU A 79 -16.82 -6.68 -11.71
C LEU A 79 -18.25 -6.15 -11.86
N ALA A 80 -18.61 -5.06 -11.19
CA ALA A 80 -19.92 -4.44 -11.31
C ALA A 80 -20.15 -3.90 -12.73
N LYS A 81 -19.14 -3.28 -13.37
CA LYS A 81 -19.18 -2.90 -14.80
C LYS A 81 -19.45 -4.10 -15.73
N LYS A 82 -19.12 -5.32 -15.31
CA LYS A 82 -19.37 -6.59 -16.03
C LYS A 82 -20.69 -7.28 -15.61
N GLY A 83 -21.51 -6.63 -14.80
CA GLY A 83 -22.83 -7.10 -14.40
C GLY A 83 -22.87 -8.07 -13.23
N PHE A 84 -21.77 -8.24 -12.48
CA PHE A 84 -21.77 -9.05 -11.25
C PHE A 84 -22.43 -8.30 -10.09
N ASP A 85 -23.20 -9.00 -9.27
CA ASP A 85 -23.63 -8.52 -7.95
C ASP A 85 -22.49 -8.67 -6.94
N VAL A 86 -21.98 -7.56 -6.42
CA VAL A 86 -20.76 -7.52 -5.61
C VAL A 86 -21.03 -6.95 -4.22
N VAL A 87 -20.48 -7.64 -3.22
CA VAL A 87 -20.47 -7.22 -1.82
C VAL A 87 -19.04 -7.04 -1.32
N ILE A 88 -18.75 -5.93 -0.63
CA ILE A 88 -17.48 -5.70 0.06
C ILE A 88 -17.69 -5.74 1.57
N LEU A 89 -16.84 -6.49 2.27
CA LEU A 89 -16.76 -6.53 3.73
C LEU A 89 -15.48 -5.84 4.21
N GLU A 90 -15.64 -4.76 4.96
CA GLU A 90 -14.52 -4.02 5.56
C GLU A 90 -14.56 -4.13 7.09
N THR A 91 -13.39 -4.36 7.67
CA THR A 91 -13.26 -4.50 9.13
C THR A 91 -13.50 -3.19 9.86
N ALA A 92 -13.06 -2.08 9.29
CA ALA A 92 -13.10 -0.75 9.90
C ALA A 92 -13.88 0.24 9.03
N LYS A 93 -13.20 1.17 8.39
CA LYS A 93 -13.71 2.16 7.45
C LYS A 93 -13.09 1.92 6.06
N VAL A 94 -13.78 2.32 5.01
CA VAL A 94 -13.22 2.35 3.65
C VAL A 94 -11.88 3.09 3.66
N GLY A 95 -10.82 2.49 3.07
CA GLY A 95 -9.49 3.07 3.07
C GLY A 95 -8.75 3.11 4.41
N TRP A 96 -9.26 2.48 5.46
CA TRP A 96 -8.64 2.50 6.79
C TRP A 96 -7.22 1.94 6.82
N GLY A 97 -6.91 0.97 5.98
CA GLY A 97 -5.59 0.33 5.88
C GLY A 97 -4.56 1.19 5.14
N ALA A 98 -3.64 0.53 4.43
CA ALA A 98 -2.56 1.18 3.69
C ALA A 98 -3.07 2.14 2.61
N SER A 99 -4.25 1.91 2.04
CA SER A 99 -4.82 2.75 0.97
C SER A 99 -5.07 4.19 1.41
N GLY A 100 -5.52 4.44 2.63
CA GLY A 100 -5.74 5.80 3.13
C GLY A 100 -4.62 6.35 4.01
N ARG A 101 -3.46 5.68 4.11
CA ARG A 101 -2.34 6.09 4.99
C ARG A 101 -1.01 6.23 4.28
N ASN A 102 -0.94 5.91 2.97
CA ASN A 102 0.31 5.92 2.19
C ASN A 102 0.78 7.34 1.84
N GLY A 103 1.94 7.46 1.18
CA GLY A 103 2.53 8.75 0.79
C GLY A 103 1.77 9.51 -0.30
N GLY A 104 0.76 8.90 -0.90
CA GLY A 104 0.02 9.50 -2.01
C GLY A 104 0.81 9.55 -3.32
N GLN A 105 1.92 8.82 -3.42
CA GLN A 105 2.71 8.76 -4.65
C GLN A 105 2.08 7.75 -5.63
N LEU A 106 1.69 8.24 -6.79
CA LEU A 106 1.20 7.47 -7.92
C LEU A 106 2.37 7.18 -8.84
N ILE A 107 2.94 5.98 -8.72
CA ILE A 107 4.16 5.60 -9.44
C ILE A 107 3.84 4.44 -10.37
N SER A 108 4.20 4.59 -11.65
CA SER A 108 4.07 3.56 -12.68
C SER A 108 5.03 2.39 -12.43
N GLY A 109 4.69 1.24 -12.96
CA GLY A 109 5.55 0.06 -12.96
C GLY A 109 5.40 -0.83 -11.74
N PHE A 110 5.92 -2.03 -11.90
CA PHE A 110 6.14 -2.98 -10.82
C PHE A 110 7.62 -3.00 -10.45
N THR A 111 7.95 -3.00 -9.16
CA THR A 111 9.33 -2.92 -8.64
C THR A 111 10.19 -4.18 -8.90
N PHE A 112 9.72 -5.14 -9.71
CA PHE A 112 10.28 -6.49 -9.76
C PHE A 112 10.58 -7.05 -11.16
N SER A 113 10.44 -6.25 -12.22
CA SER A 113 10.59 -6.74 -13.61
C SER A 113 11.91 -7.49 -13.84
N SER A 114 13.02 -7.01 -13.28
CA SER A 114 14.33 -7.68 -13.37
C SER A 114 14.41 -9.04 -12.66
N LYS A 115 13.46 -9.40 -11.81
CA LYS A 115 13.43 -10.70 -11.12
C LYS A 115 12.56 -11.71 -11.84
N LEU A 116 11.66 -11.27 -12.69
CA LEU A 116 10.76 -12.14 -13.43
C LEU A 116 11.48 -12.91 -14.54
N SER A 117 12.50 -12.34 -15.17
CA SER A 117 13.31 -13.00 -16.21
C SER A 117 14.00 -14.29 -15.75
N LYS A 118 14.06 -14.54 -14.42
CA LYS A 118 14.54 -15.79 -13.84
C LYS A 118 13.45 -16.85 -13.68
N ILE A 119 12.19 -16.51 -13.94
CA ILE A 119 11.01 -17.33 -13.62
C ILE A 119 10.14 -17.54 -14.85
N MET A 120 10.13 -16.57 -15.76
CA MET A 120 9.29 -16.50 -16.95
C MET A 120 10.17 -16.24 -18.18
N ASP A 121 9.66 -16.57 -19.37
CA ASP A 121 10.26 -16.19 -20.65
C ASP A 121 10.13 -14.67 -20.90
N ASP A 122 10.82 -14.18 -21.93
CA ASP A 122 10.91 -12.76 -22.23
C ASP A 122 9.56 -12.14 -22.65
N GLU A 123 8.70 -12.90 -23.33
CA GLU A 123 7.37 -12.45 -23.74
C GLU A 123 6.45 -12.25 -22.53
N ALA A 124 6.43 -13.20 -21.60
CA ALA A 124 5.71 -13.09 -20.35
C ALA A 124 6.21 -11.93 -19.48
N VAL A 125 7.56 -11.75 -19.41
CA VAL A 125 8.17 -10.62 -18.70
C VAL A 125 7.75 -9.29 -19.33
N GLN A 126 7.73 -9.18 -20.66
CA GLN A 126 7.31 -7.98 -21.37
C GLN A 126 5.83 -7.67 -21.11
N SER A 127 4.95 -8.68 -21.18
CA SER A 127 3.52 -8.53 -20.88
C SER A 127 3.26 -8.02 -19.45
N VAL A 128 3.94 -8.60 -18.45
CA VAL A 128 3.82 -8.13 -17.06
C VAL A 128 4.40 -6.73 -16.88
N TRP A 129 5.49 -6.41 -17.59
CA TRP A 129 6.09 -5.07 -17.55
C TRP A 129 5.13 -4.01 -18.12
N GLU A 130 4.50 -4.27 -19.27
CA GLU A 130 3.52 -3.37 -19.91
C GLU A 130 2.33 -3.07 -18.99
N LEU A 131 1.81 -4.08 -18.30
CA LEU A 131 0.76 -3.89 -17.30
C LEU A 131 1.20 -2.98 -16.17
N GLY A 132 2.42 -3.18 -15.68
CA GLY A 132 2.99 -2.31 -14.67
C GLY A 132 3.14 -0.87 -15.18
N ALA A 133 3.66 -0.68 -16.37
CA ALA A 133 3.86 0.62 -17.00
C ALA A 133 2.56 1.41 -17.15
N LYS A 134 1.45 0.73 -17.50
CA LYS A 134 0.10 1.33 -17.64
C LYS A 134 -0.65 1.54 -16.32
N SER A 135 -0.11 1.05 -15.20
CA SER A 135 -0.87 1.02 -13.93
C SER A 135 -1.25 2.40 -13.40
N ALA A 136 -0.42 3.43 -13.60
CA ALA A 136 -0.74 4.80 -13.19
C ALA A 136 -1.79 5.45 -14.12
N ASP A 137 -1.79 5.07 -15.40
CA ASP A 137 -2.77 5.58 -16.34
C ASP A 137 -4.18 5.08 -16.00
N LEU A 138 -4.34 3.82 -15.60
CA LEU A 138 -5.62 3.30 -15.10
C LEU A 138 -6.18 4.12 -13.95
N VAL A 139 -5.32 4.60 -13.04
CA VAL A 139 -5.76 5.46 -11.94
C VAL A 139 -6.19 6.83 -12.47
N ARG A 140 -5.43 7.44 -13.39
CA ARG A 140 -5.78 8.72 -14.02
C ARG A 140 -7.10 8.63 -14.78
N GLU A 141 -7.26 7.60 -15.60
CA GLU A 141 -8.47 7.33 -16.36
C GLU A 141 -9.69 7.21 -15.42
N ARG A 142 -9.54 6.47 -14.30
CA ARG A 142 -10.59 6.34 -13.29
C ARG A 142 -10.95 7.68 -12.65
N ILE A 143 -9.95 8.47 -12.28
CA ILE A 143 -10.13 9.81 -11.71
C ILE A 143 -10.87 10.71 -12.69
N GLN A 144 -10.45 10.69 -13.97
CA GLN A 144 -11.04 11.51 -15.02
C GLN A 144 -12.47 11.06 -15.38
N GLU A 145 -12.68 9.75 -15.60
CA GLU A 145 -13.99 9.17 -15.95
C GLU A 145 -15.06 9.51 -14.91
N HIS A 146 -14.69 9.46 -13.64
CA HIS A 146 -15.64 9.62 -12.53
C HIS A 146 -15.47 10.94 -11.77
N GLN A 147 -14.64 11.86 -12.26
CA GLN A 147 -14.40 13.19 -11.68
C GLN A 147 -14.08 13.12 -10.18
N ILE A 148 -13.16 12.20 -9.80
CA ILE A 148 -12.81 12.01 -8.41
C ILE A 148 -11.87 13.13 -7.94
N GLU A 149 -12.32 13.92 -6.99
CA GLU A 149 -11.53 14.99 -6.37
C GLU A 149 -10.54 14.41 -5.37
N CYS A 150 -9.27 14.25 -5.78
CA CYS A 150 -8.21 13.69 -4.95
C CYS A 150 -6.86 14.40 -5.12
N ASP A 151 -6.86 15.66 -5.50
CA ASP A 151 -5.65 16.49 -5.65
C ASP A 151 -4.57 15.83 -6.51
N LEU A 152 -4.96 15.22 -7.64
CA LEU A 152 -4.03 14.57 -8.54
C LEU A 152 -3.11 15.60 -9.20
N LYS A 153 -1.81 15.37 -9.06
CA LYS A 153 -0.73 16.14 -9.73
C LYS A 153 0.22 15.22 -10.47
N SER A 154 0.67 15.68 -11.63
CA SER A 154 1.67 14.97 -12.44
C SER A 154 3.08 15.32 -12.00
N GLY A 155 3.99 14.38 -12.24
CA GLY A 155 5.41 14.52 -11.96
C GLY A 155 5.86 13.81 -10.70
N PHE A 156 6.85 12.97 -10.91
CA PHE A 156 7.56 12.24 -9.86
C PHE A 156 9.05 12.26 -10.19
N ILE A 157 9.88 12.45 -9.20
CA ILE A 157 11.31 12.44 -9.36
C ILE A 157 11.98 11.47 -8.38
N GLU A 158 12.76 10.54 -8.90
CA GLU A 158 13.69 9.77 -8.10
C GLU A 158 15.02 10.50 -8.04
N VAL A 159 15.55 10.73 -6.84
CA VAL A 159 16.76 11.53 -6.60
C VAL A 159 17.94 10.68 -6.20
N ALA A 160 19.11 10.95 -6.73
CA ALA A 160 20.36 10.25 -6.45
C ALA A 160 21.23 11.05 -5.47
N LEU A 161 21.82 10.34 -4.48
CA LEU A 161 22.72 10.90 -3.51
C LEU A 161 24.20 10.68 -3.87
N ASN A 162 24.48 9.78 -4.82
CA ASN A 162 25.82 9.42 -5.22
C ASN A 162 25.84 8.91 -6.69
N LYS A 163 27.04 8.80 -7.26
CA LYS A 163 27.25 8.39 -8.64
C LYS A 163 26.70 6.99 -8.97
N VAL A 164 26.74 6.06 -8.01
CA VAL A 164 26.19 4.70 -8.21
C VAL A 164 24.69 4.77 -8.41
N GLN A 165 23.99 5.53 -7.55
CA GLN A 165 22.55 5.73 -7.68
C GLN A 165 22.20 6.49 -8.99
N MET A 166 23.02 7.46 -9.39
CA MET A 166 22.81 8.14 -10.67
C MET A 166 22.93 7.19 -11.85
N GLN A 167 23.92 6.30 -11.84
CA GLN A 167 24.06 5.26 -12.85
C GLN A 167 22.86 4.30 -12.89
N GLU A 168 22.31 3.92 -11.73
CA GLU A 168 21.08 3.12 -11.65
C GLU A 168 19.88 3.82 -12.31
N LEU A 169 19.79 5.16 -12.21
CA LEU A 169 18.74 5.94 -12.88
C LEU A 169 18.92 5.99 -14.40
N VAL A 170 20.17 6.12 -14.89
CA VAL A 170 20.48 6.06 -16.32
C VAL A 170 20.06 4.71 -16.90
N GLU A 171 20.50 3.61 -16.30
CA GLU A 171 20.16 2.25 -16.74
C GLU A 171 18.65 1.99 -16.69
N ARG A 172 17.95 2.55 -15.69
CA ARG A 172 16.50 2.45 -15.60
C ARG A 172 15.81 3.17 -16.76
N LYS A 173 16.21 4.41 -17.04
CA LYS A 173 15.67 5.17 -18.17
C LYS A 173 15.85 4.41 -19.48
N GLU A 174 17.07 3.97 -19.79
CA GLU A 174 17.37 3.21 -21.02
C GLU A 174 16.53 1.94 -21.13
N ASN A 175 16.41 1.19 -20.02
CA ASN A 175 15.62 -0.04 -19.99
C ASN A 175 14.13 0.22 -20.22
N TRP A 176 13.57 1.28 -19.63
CA TRP A 176 12.16 1.61 -19.76
C TRP A 176 11.83 2.12 -21.17
N GLU A 177 12.67 2.99 -21.73
CA GLU A 177 12.55 3.48 -23.11
C GLU A 177 12.66 2.34 -24.12
N LYS A 178 13.64 1.43 -23.95
CA LYS A 178 13.80 0.25 -24.79
C LYS A 178 12.57 -0.68 -24.75
N ARG A 179 11.87 -0.77 -23.62
CA ARG A 179 10.64 -1.54 -23.46
C ARG A 179 9.39 -0.83 -23.94
N GLY A 180 9.51 0.40 -24.45
CA GLY A 180 8.41 1.17 -25.00
C GLY A 180 7.56 1.89 -23.98
N TYR A 181 8.17 2.41 -22.88
CA TYR A 181 7.45 3.28 -21.95
C TYR A 181 6.89 4.51 -22.65
N GLN A 182 5.62 4.79 -22.47
CA GLN A 182 4.90 5.79 -23.26
C GLN A 182 5.04 7.23 -22.72
N HIS A 183 5.56 7.39 -21.50
CA HIS A 183 5.73 8.70 -20.90
C HIS A 183 7.19 9.14 -20.93
N GLN A 184 7.41 10.45 -20.85
CA GLN A 184 8.74 11.04 -20.89
C GLN A 184 9.51 10.76 -19.61
N LEU A 185 10.75 10.28 -19.77
CA LEU A 185 11.74 10.11 -18.72
C LEU A 185 12.89 11.10 -18.96
N THR A 186 13.13 11.99 -17.99
CA THR A 186 14.15 13.04 -18.10
C THR A 186 15.18 12.91 -16.99
N LEU A 187 16.44 12.67 -17.35
CA LEU A 187 17.56 12.76 -16.40
C LEU A 187 17.89 14.22 -16.15
N VAL A 188 18.15 14.56 -14.90
CA VAL A 188 18.65 15.87 -14.45
C VAL A 188 19.93 15.66 -13.67
N ASP A 189 20.92 16.51 -13.89
CA ASP A 189 22.22 16.46 -13.23
C ASP A 189 22.28 17.37 -11.98
N GLU A 190 23.48 17.46 -11.39
CA GLU A 190 23.73 18.25 -10.19
C GLU A 190 23.48 19.75 -10.37
N SER A 191 23.66 20.28 -11.58
CA SER A 191 23.43 21.70 -11.87
C SER A 191 21.93 22.03 -11.98
N GLU A 192 21.11 21.05 -12.38
CA GLU A 192 19.68 21.23 -12.67
C GLU A 192 18.77 20.77 -11.53
N ILE A 193 19.22 19.81 -10.68
CA ILE A 193 18.36 19.15 -9.68
C ILE A 193 17.69 20.15 -8.74
N ARG A 194 18.33 21.27 -8.43
CA ARG A 194 17.77 22.32 -7.57
C ARG A 194 16.55 23.03 -8.15
N ASN A 195 16.35 22.96 -9.46
CA ASN A 195 15.14 23.48 -10.12
C ASN A 195 13.91 22.61 -9.85
N TYR A 196 14.10 21.44 -9.23
CA TYR A 196 13.05 20.45 -8.91
C TYR A 196 12.97 20.18 -7.41
N VAL A 197 14.11 20.13 -6.73
CA VAL A 197 14.19 19.84 -5.28
C VAL A 197 15.20 20.79 -4.64
N GLY A 198 14.73 21.71 -3.80
CA GLY A 198 15.54 22.72 -3.09
C GLY A 198 16.40 22.15 -1.98
N SER A 199 17.15 21.09 -2.25
CA SER A 199 18.06 20.44 -1.30
C SER A 199 19.45 20.26 -1.91
N ALA A 200 20.49 20.62 -1.16
CA ALA A 200 21.89 20.43 -1.57
C ALA A 200 22.35 18.96 -1.48
N ARG A 201 21.46 18.07 -1.06
CA ARG A 201 21.82 16.68 -0.77
C ARG A 201 21.97 15.81 -2.03
N TYR A 202 21.34 16.19 -3.12
CA TYR A 202 21.20 15.37 -4.31
C TYR A 202 22.11 15.82 -5.43
N ILE A 203 22.66 14.84 -6.16
CA ILE A 203 23.56 15.07 -7.30
C ILE A 203 22.87 14.90 -8.65
N GLY A 204 21.58 14.61 -8.66
CA GLY A 204 20.78 14.43 -9.86
C GLY A 204 19.53 13.62 -9.60
N GLY A 205 18.81 13.30 -10.65
CA GLY A 205 17.56 12.54 -10.56
C GLY A 205 17.01 12.10 -11.90
N LEU A 206 15.94 11.31 -11.84
CA LEU A 206 15.14 10.88 -12.99
C LEU A 206 13.69 11.32 -12.78
N ILE A 207 13.22 12.18 -13.68
CA ILE A 207 11.82 12.63 -13.69
C ILE A 207 11.00 11.67 -14.54
N ASP A 208 9.87 11.25 -14.03
CA ASP A 208 8.85 10.48 -14.73
C ASP A 208 7.55 11.29 -14.83
N SER A 209 7.19 11.67 -16.07
CA SER A 209 5.96 12.42 -16.36
C SER A 209 4.70 11.55 -16.27
N GLY A 210 4.84 10.22 -16.39
CA GLY A 210 3.79 9.22 -16.25
C GLY A 210 3.41 8.93 -14.81
N SER A 211 4.21 9.33 -13.84
CA SER A 211 3.97 9.21 -12.41
C SER A 211 3.51 10.55 -11.81
N GLY A 212 3.13 10.55 -10.52
CA GLY A 212 2.64 11.76 -9.87
C GLY A 212 2.30 11.56 -8.41
N HIS A 213 1.39 12.38 -7.88
CA HIS A 213 0.90 12.23 -6.50
C HIS A 213 -0.54 12.71 -6.33
N LEU A 214 -1.16 12.30 -5.23
CA LEU A 214 -2.56 12.56 -4.96
C LEU A 214 -2.89 12.44 -3.47
N HIS A 215 -4.11 12.77 -3.09
CA HIS A 215 -4.66 12.52 -1.76
C HIS A 215 -5.27 11.10 -1.69
N PRO A 216 -4.57 10.12 -1.10
CA PRO A 216 -4.92 8.72 -1.28
C PRO A 216 -6.24 8.31 -0.60
N LEU A 217 -6.62 8.97 0.50
CA LEU A 217 -7.89 8.67 1.16
C LEU A 217 -9.07 9.23 0.37
N ASN A 218 -8.95 10.43 -0.21
CA ASN A 218 -10.00 11.00 -1.08
C ASN A 218 -10.16 10.16 -2.37
N LEU A 219 -9.05 9.66 -2.96
CA LEU A 219 -9.16 8.71 -4.05
C LEU A 219 -9.95 7.47 -3.64
N CYS A 220 -9.60 6.84 -2.52
CA CYS A 220 -10.24 5.60 -2.06
C CYS A 220 -11.74 5.78 -1.74
N LEU A 221 -12.12 6.92 -1.14
CA LEU A 221 -13.51 7.27 -0.84
C LEU A 221 -14.28 7.59 -2.13
N GLY A 222 -13.66 8.33 -3.06
CA GLY A 222 -14.25 8.62 -4.37
C GLY A 222 -14.52 7.33 -5.16
N GLU A 223 -13.57 6.39 -5.18
CA GLU A 223 -13.76 5.08 -5.80
C GLU A 223 -14.85 4.25 -5.10
N ALA A 224 -14.98 4.33 -3.78
CA ALA A 224 -16.07 3.67 -3.07
C ALA A 224 -17.44 4.24 -3.46
N LYS A 225 -17.53 5.56 -3.68
CA LYS A 225 -18.72 6.22 -4.20
C LYS A 225 -19.05 5.74 -5.63
N VAL A 226 -18.03 5.59 -6.48
CA VAL A 226 -18.20 4.99 -7.83
C VAL A 226 -18.72 3.57 -7.72
N ALA A 227 -18.13 2.75 -6.84
CA ALA A 227 -18.57 1.37 -6.64
C ALA A 227 -20.05 1.30 -6.23
N THR A 228 -20.48 2.14 -5.28
CA THR A 228 -21.90 2.16 -4.84
C THR A 228 -22.84 2.64 -5.93
N ASN A 229 -22.45 3.62 -6.74
CA ASN A 229 -23.24 4.08 -7.89
C ASN A 229 -23.43 2.97 -8.94
N LEU A 230 -22.51 2.00 -9.01
CA LEU A 230 -22.59 0.80 -9.84
C LEU A 230 -23.35 -0.36 -9.16
N GLY A 231 -23.94 -0.14 -7.98
CA GLY A 231 -24.73 -1.13 -7.25
C GLY A 231 -23.92 -2.01 -6.30
N VAL A 232 -22.62 -1.77 -6.08
CA VAL A 232 -21.82 -2.51 -5.10
C VAL A 232 -22.31 -2.19 -3.68
N ARG A 233 -22.55 -3.23 -2.90
CA ARG A 233 -22.93 -3.13 -1.49
C ARG A 233 -21.69 -3.19 -0.60
N ILE A 234 -21.36 -2.11 0.10
CA ILE A 234 -20.23 -2.01 1.00
C ILE A 234 -20.72 -2.08 2.44
N PHE A 235 -20.07 -2.92 3.26
CA PHE A 235 -20.35 -3.04 4.69
C PHE A 235 -19.10 -2.77 5.50
N GLU A 236 -19.08 -1.67 6.24
CA GLU A 236 -18.06 -1.33 7.23
C GLU A 236 -18.29 -2.06 8.56
N GLN A 237 -17.30 -2.07 9.46
CA GLN A 237 -17.38 -2.74 10.76
C GLN A 237 -17.84 -4.21 10.65
N SER A 238 -17.54 -4.84 9.53
CA SER A 238 -18.02 -6.15 9.11
C SER A 238 -16.86 -7.12 8.88
N ARG A 239 -16.05 -7.31 9.93
CA ARG A 239 -14.86 -8.16 9.89
C ARG A 239 -15.20 -9.58 9.49
N ALA A 240 -14.58 -10.07 8.42
CA ALA A 240 -14.59 -11.49 8.07
C ALA A 240 -13.78 -12.29 9.11
N ILE A 241 -14.41 -13.28 9.74
CA ILE A 241 -13.81 -14.10 10.80
C ILE A 241 -13.60 -15.55 10.39
N ALA A 242 -14.36 -16.04 9.39
CA ALA A 242 -14.22 -17.39 8.85
C ALA A 242 -14.68 -17.45 7.39
N ILE A 243 -14.11 -18.39 6.66
CA ILE A 243 -14.45 -18.71 5.27
C ILE A 243 -14.72 -20.21 5.20
N ASP A 244 -15.94 -20.57 4.78
CA ASP A 244 -16.28 -21.96 4.46
C ASP A 244 -16.13 -22.11 2.93
N PHE A 245 -15.16 -22.89 2.51
CA PHE A 245 -14.89 -23.17 1.10
C PHE A 245 -15.88 -24.22 0.52
N GLY A 246 -16.20 -24.11 -0.75
CA GLY A 246 -17.08 -25.03 -1.46
C GLY A 246 -17.45 -24.50 -2.84
N LYS A 247 -18.41 -25.16 -3.52
CA LYS A 247 -18.98 -24.66 -4.81
C LYS A 247 -19.56 -23.26 -4.68
N THR A 248 -20.10 -22.94 -3.50
CA THR A 248 -20.42 -21.60 -3.05
C THR A 248 -19.61 -21.33 -1.79
N VAL A 249 -19.09 -20.11 -1.65
CA VAL A 249 -18.28 -19.69 -0.51
C VAL A 249 -19.17 -19.00 0.51
N ILE A 250 -18.98 -19.31 1.79
CA ILE A 250 -19.69 -18.59 2.87
C ILE A 250 -18.64 -17.81 3.68
N THR A 251 -18.71 -16.49 3.59
CA THR A 251 -17.88 -15.58 4.39
C THR A 251 -18.67 -15.13 5.61
N LYS A 252 -18.17 -15.45 6.82
CA LYS A 252 -18.83 -15.14 8.09
C LYS A 252 -18.24 -13.89 8.73
N THR A 253 -19.10 -13.03 9.26
CA THR A 253 -18.76 -11.92 10.16
C THR A 253 -19.27 -12.21 11.57
N ASN A 254 -19.04 -11.28 12.51
CA ASN A 254 -19.58 -11.44 13.87
C ASN A 254 -21.10 -11.38 13.93
N LYS A 255 -21.77 -10.68 12.98
CA LYS A 255 -23.22 -10.41 13.03
C LYS A 255 -23.99 -10.93 11.82
N GLY A 256 -23.31 -11.23 10.70
CA GLY A 256 -23.94 -11.66 9.47
C GLY A 256 -23.06 -12.63 8.68
N LYS A 257 -23.51 -12.99 7.49
CA LYS A 257 -22.73 -13.79 6.53
C LYS A 257 -23.10 -13.46 5.08
N VAL A 258 -22.13 -13.61 4.19
CA VAL A 258 -22.33 -13.54 2.74
C VAL A 258 -22.15 -14.93 2.15
N LYS A 259 -23.12 -15.39 1.33
CA LYS A 259 -23.00 -16.55 0.45
C LYS A 259 -22.73 -16.06 -0.95
N SER A 260 -21.63 -16.46 -1.55
CA SER A 260 -21.24 -15.98 -2.88
C SER A 260 -20.71 -17.11 -3.76
N LYS A 261 -20.77 -16.92 -5.09
CA LYS A 261 -20.15 -17.83 -6.07
C LYS A 261 -18.62 -17.71 -6.00
N TYR A 262 -18.13 -16.48 -5.90
CA TYR A 262 -16.70 -16.15 -5.84
C TYR A 262 -16.36 -15.36 -4.58
N LEU A 263 -15.11 -15.50 -4.14
CA LEU A 263 -14.54 -14.70 -3.05
C LEU A 263 -13.23 -14.08 -3.50
N VAL A 264 -13.01 -12.80 -3.17
CA VAL A 264 -11.72 -12.13 -3.33
C VAL A 264 -11.19 -11.70 -1.96
N VAL A 265 -9.96 -12.10 -1.63
CA VAL A 265 -9.29 -11.71 -0.38
C VAL A 265 -8.29 -10.58 -0.68
N ALA A 266 -8.64 -9.36 -0.30
CA ALA A 266 -7.88 -8.13 -0.50
C ALA A 266 -7.45 -7.45 0.82
N GLY A 267 -7.32 -8.22 1.92
CA GLY A 267 -7.00 -7.71 3.26
C GLY A 267 -5.54 -7.29 3.47
N ASN A 268 -4.64 -7.60 2.53
CA ASN A 268 -3.22 -7.21 2.51
C ASN A 268 -2.55 -7.42 3.89
N ALA A 269 -1.84 -6.40 4.44
CA ALA A 269 -1.16 -6.48 5.74
C ALA A 269 -2.10 -6.78 6.93
N TYR A 270 -3.40 -6.58 6.75
CA TYR A 270 -4.42 -6.70 7.78
C TYR A 270 -5.25 -8.00 7.70
N ILE A 271 -4.83 -8.98 6.89
CA ILE A 271 -5.50 -10.29 6.75
C ILE A 271 -5.68 -11.02 8.09
N GLY A 272 -4.85 -10.72 9.08
CA GLY A 272 -4.96 -11.29 10.43
C GLY A 272 -4.83 -12.81 10.47
N ALA A 273 -5.75 -13.45 11.20
CA ALA A 273 -5.81 -14.90 11.35
C ALA A 273 -6.76 -15.57 10.33
N LEU A 274 -7.41 -14.80 9.47
CA LEU A 274 -8.44 -15.28 8.56
C LEU A 274 -7.95 -16.41 7.66
N HIS A 275 -6.72 -16.29 7.10
CA HIS A 275 -6.12 -17.33 6.27
C HIS A 275 -4.63 -17.49 6.55
N LYS A 276 -4.25 -18.63 7.12
CA LYS A 276 -2.88 -18.91 7.60
C LYS A 276 -1.81 -18.87 6.50
N SER A 277 -2.10 -19.39 5.31
CA SER A 277 -1.17 -19.42 4.18
C SER A 277 -0.90 -17.99 3.69
N LEU A 278 -1.93 -17.20 3.39
CA LEU A 278 -1.78 -15.81 2.95
C LEU A 278 -0.98 -14.97 3.95
N ARG A 279 -1.29 -15.11 5.24
CA ARG A 279 -0.56 -14.43 6.31
C ARG A 279 0.93 -14.77 6.34
N ARG A 280 1.30 -16.04 6.05
CA ARG A 280 2.70 -16.49 6.06
C ARG A 280 3.50 -16.02 4.85
N MET A 281 2.85 -15.62 3.78
CA MET A 281 3.51 -15.14 2.57
C MET A 281 3.91 -13.65 2.64
N ILE A 282 3.47 -12.93 3.66
CA ILE A 282 3.72 -11.49 3.82
C ILE A 282 4.31 -11.15 5.19
N MET A 283 5.07 -10.07 5.22
CA MET A 283 5.57 -9.43 6.43
C MET A 283 4.95 -8.03 6.54
N PRO A 284 4.31 -7.69 7.65
CA PRO A 284 3.88 -6.32 7.88
C PRO A 284 5.12 -5.44 8.14
N ALA A 285 5.29 -4.41 7.33
CA ALA A 285 6.28 -3.37 7.54
C ALA A 285 5.58 -2.06 7.89
N ASN A 286 6.00 -1.42 8.97
CA ASN A 286 5.46 -0.13 9.34
C ASN A 286 6.17 0.97 8.55
N SER A 287 5.39 1.85 7.91
CA SER A 287 5.83 3.09 7.27
C SER A 287 5.12 4.25 7.94
N CYS A 288 5.85 5.34 8.17
CA CYS A 288 5.33 6.51 8.87
C CYS A 288 5.48 7.75 8.01
N ILE A 289 4.58 8.72 8.25
CA ILE A 289 4.56 10.00 7.56
C ILE A 289 4.32 11.09 8.61
N ILE A 290 4.93 12.24 8.40
CA ILE A 290 4.63 13.48 9.10
C ILE A 290 4.12 14.51 8.11
N ALA A 291 3.28 15.43 8.57
CA ALA A 291 2.92 16.64 7.84
C ALA A 291 3.28 17.85 8.69
N THR A 292 3.98 18.80 8.07
CA THR A 292 4.31 20.08 8.72
C THR A 292 3.07 20.93 8.92
N GLU A 293 3.20 22.06 9.58
CA GLU A 293 2.27 23.20 9.41
C GLU A 293 2.26 23.64 7.94
N SER A 294 1.24 24.38 7.54
CA SER A 294 1.18 24.99 6.20
C SER A 294 2.37 25.96 6.04
N LEU A 295 3.13 25.79 4.97
CA LEU A 295 4.29 26.60 4.66
C LEU A 295 3.88 27.85 3.85
N PRO A 296 4.58 28.98 3.99
CA PRO A 296 4.45 30.10 3.07
C PRO A 296 4.72 29.64 1.63
N ASP A 297 4.06 30.28 0.66
CA ASP A 297 4.20 29.91 -0.75
C ASP A 297 5.65 29.99 -1.24
N GLU A 298 6.40 30.97 -0.79
CA GLU A 298 7.82 31.17 -1.14
C GLU A 298 8.65 29.96 -0.67
N VAL A 299 8.45 29.50 0.56
CA VAL A 299 9.16 28.36 1.15
C VAL A 299 8.75 27.06 0.45
N ALA A 300 7.46 26.88 0.18
CA ALA A 300 6.96 25.73 -0.54
C ALA A 300 7.55 25.63 -1.96
N ASN A 301 7.60 26.76 -2.66
CA ASN A 301 8.19 26.87 -4.00
C ASN A 301 9.72 26.71 -3.98
N GLU A 302 10.39 27.13 -2.90
CA GLU A 302 11.83 26.92 -2.76
C GLU A 302 12.18 25.44 -2.61
N ILE A 303 11.43 24.69 -1.77
CA ILE A 303 11.74 23.28 -1.53
C ILE A 303 11.28 22.34 -2.64
N LEU A 304 10.14 22.62 -3.30
CA LEU A 304 9.59 21.83 -4.41
C LEU A 304 9.03 22.72 -5.51
N PRO A 305 9.90 23.36 -6.31
CA PRO A 305 9.51 24.36 -7.32
C PRO A 305 8.50 23.85 -8.37
N LYS A 306 8.49 22.56 -8.64
CA LYS A 306 7.60 21.92 -9.61
C LYS A 306 6.47 21.12 -8.95
N ASP A 307 6.34 21.18 -7.63
CA ASP A 307 5.32 20.43 -6.85
C ASP A 307 5.22 18.94 -7.24
N MET A 308 6.37 18.32 -7.52
CA MET A 308 6.48 16.90 -7.83
C MET A 308 6.63 16.08 -6.56
N ALA A 309 6.21 14.82 -6.60
CA ALA A 309 6.57 13.87 -5.57
C ALA A 309 8.03 13.43 -5.73
N VAL A 310 8.72 13.28 -4.60
CA VAL A 310 10.15 12.94 -4.54
C VAL A 310 10.34 11.64 -3.77
N CYS A 311 11.26 10.79 -4.24
CA CYS A 311 11.72 9.62 -3.51
C CYS A 311 13.22 9.45 -3.72
N ASP A 312 14.00 9.14 -2.65
CA ASP A 312 15.40 8.78 -2.82
C ASP A 312 15.59 7.28 -3.10
N LEU A 313 16.79 6.89 -3.52
CA LEU A 313 17.15 5.52 -3.88
C LEU A 313 17.77 4.73 -2.72
N ASN A 314 17.75 5.27 -1.49
CA ASN A 314 18.25 4.52 -0.34
C ASN A 314 17.39 3.28 -0.06
N THR A 315 17.98 2.24 0.50
CA THR A 315 17.23 1.05 0.93
C THR A 315 16.17 1.39 1.98
N ILE A 316 16.46 2.35 2.85
CA ILE A 316 15.49 2.96 3.76
C ILE A 316 15.22 4.36 3.23
N LEU A 317 14.41 4.40 2.20
CA LEU A 317 14.12 5.61 1.42
C LEU A 317 13.41 6.69 2.24
N ASP A 318 13.72 7.94 1.91
CA ASP A 318 12.94 9.13 2.23
C ASP A 318 12.06 9.46 1.02
N TYR A 319 10.80 9.78 1.28
CA TYR A 319 9.89 10.23 0.24
C TYR A 319 9.05 11.39 0.75
N TYR A 320 8.74 12.34 -0.13
CA TYR A 320 8.01 13.53 0.27
C TYR A 320 7.32 14.23 -0.91
N ARG A 321 6.37 15.06 -0.59
CA ARG A 321 5.63 15.92 -1.51
C ARG A 321 4.94 17.06 -0.76
N LEU A 322 4.41 18.04 -1.47
CA LEU A 322 3.51 19.02 -0.88
C LEU A 322 2.06 18.52 -0.89
N SER A 323 1.28 19.01 0.06
CA SER A 323 -0.19 18.97 0.04
C SER A 323 -0.75 20.23 -0.64
N PRO A 324 -2.06 20.24 -1.00
CA PRO A 324 -2.68 21.43 -1.59
C PRO A 324 -2.55 22.69 -0.73
N ASP A 325 -2.61 22.55 0.59
CA ASP A 325 -2.42 23.62 1.57
C ASP A 325 -0.93 23.83 1.96
N LYS A 326 0.00 23.43 1.08
CA LYS A 326 1.45 23.67 1.18
C LYS A 326 2.13 23.08 2.41
N ARG A 327 1.66 21.97 2.95
CA ARG A 327 2.38 21.20 3.97
C ARG A 327 3.39 20.27 3.31
N LEU A 328 4.57 20.16 3.89
CA LEU A 328 5.50 19.09 3.51
C LEU A 328 5.06 17.78 4.16
N LEU A 329 4.58 16.84 3.35
CA LEU A 329 4.34 15.46 3.76
C LEU A 329 5.64 14.68 3.58
N PHE A 330 6.27 14.28 4.68
CA PHE A 330 7.56 13.59 4.66
C PHE A 330 7.43 12.21 5.27
N GLY A 331 7.78 11.17 4.52
CA GLY A 331 7.63 9.78 4.91
C GLY A 331 8.90 8.95 4.81
N GLY A 332 8.87 7.82 5.48
CA GLY A 332 9.95 6.84 5.43
C GLY A 332 9.58 5.52 6.08
N ARG A 333 10.24 4.44 5.67
CA ARG A 333 10.05 3.12 6.26
C ARG A 333 10.68 3.08 7.66
N TRP A 334 9.94 2.49 8.63
CA TRP A 334 10.40 2.45 10.01
C TRP A 334 10.94 1.08 10.43
N ASN A 335 10.09 0.05 10.37
CA ASN A 335 10.48 -1.29 10.81
C ASN A 335 9.64 -2.40 10.14
N TYR A 336 10.07 -3.65 10.33
CA TYR A 336 9.36 -4.86 9.88
C TYR A 336 8.65 -5.60 11.01
N SER A 337 8.48 -4.99 12.19
CA SER A 337 7.73 -5.62 13.29
C SER A 337 6.21 -5.48 13.13
N GLY A 338 5.78 -4.54 12.29
CA GLY A 338 4.38 -4.13 12.15
C GLY A 338 3.88 -3.28 13.32
N ASN A 339 4.76 -2.91 14.26
CA ASN A 339 4.41 -2.04 15.39
C ASN A 339 4.72 -0.58 15.03
N GLU A 340 3.80 0.29 15.39
CA GLU A 340 3.97 1.73 15.23
C GLU A 340 4.99 2.28 16.24
N PRO A 341 5.94 3.14 15.82
CA PRO A 341 6.92 3.72 16.72
C PRO A 341 6.26 4.74 17.66
N LYS A 342 6.73 4.78 18.92
CA LYS A 342 6.18 5.68 19.95
C LYS A 342 6.34 7.16 19.62
N ASN A 343 7.38 7.55 18.87
CA ASN A 343 7.67 8.94 18.53
C ASN A 343 7.88 9.11 17.02
N ILE A 344 6.79 9.05 16.26
CA ILE A 344 6.82 9.23 14.80
C ILE A 344 7.36 10.63 14.46
N LYS A 345 6.79 11.68 15.05
CA LYS A 345 7.14 13.07 14.74
C LYS A 345 8.63 13.35 14.95
N GLY A 346 9.18 13.03 16.12
CA GLY A 346 10.60 13.27 16.41
C GLY A 346 11.56 12.46 15.55
N ASN A 347 11.18 11.24 15.21
CA ASN A 347 12.05 10.37 14.42
C ASN A 347 12.12 10.81 12.95
N LEU A 348 10.98 11.12 12.34
CA LEU A 348 10.95 11.58 10.95
C LEU A 348 11.47 13.02 10.80
N ARG A 349 11.22 13.89 11.81
CA ARG A 349 11.84 15.22 11.84
C ARG A 349 13.35 15.16 11.67
N LYS A 350 14.05 14.27 12.39
CA LYS A 350 15.50 14.09 12.26
C LYS A 350 15.94 13.70 10.84
N ARG A 351 15.11 12.99 10.09
CA ARG A 351 15.37 12.63 8.70
C ARG A 351 15.07 13.79 7.78
N MET A 352 13.94 14.46 7.98
CA MET A 352 13.54 15.65 7.24
C MET A 352 14.61 16.75 7.31
N LEU A 353 15.18 16.99 8.48
CA LEU A 353 16.26 17.98 8.66
C LEU A 353 17.58 17.62 7.97
N LYS A 354 17.79 16.37 7.55
CA LYS A 354 18.90 16.01 6.68
C LYS A 354 18.68 16.41 5.24
N VAL A 355 17.45 16.56 4.82
CA VAL A 355 17.05 17.00 3.47
C VAL A 355 16.87 18.51 3.45
N PHE A 356 16.21 19.05 4.46
CA PHE A 356 15.89 20.47 4.61
C PHE A 356 16.37 20.97 5.98
N PRO A 357 17.66 21.35 6.14
CA PRO A 357 18.24 21.76 7.43
C PRO A 357 17.53 22.96 8.05
N ASP A 358 17.06 23.90 7.23
CA ASP A 358 16.42 25.15 7.66
C ASP A 358 15.02 24.97 8.26
N PHE A 359 14.49 23.72 8.25
CA PHE A 359 13.18 23.37 8.82
C PHE A 359 13.22 23.07 10.32
N ASP A 360 14.29 23.48 11.02
CA ASP A 360 14.45 23.22 12.45
C ASP A 360 13.37 23.88 13.32
N LYS A 361 12.76 24.98 12.87
CA LYS A 361 11.65 25.69 13.55
C LYS A 361 10.27 25.34 13.03
N VAL A 362 10.14 24.67 11.89
CA VAL A 362 8.85 24.30 11.31
C VAL A 362 8.13 23.29 12.21
N LYS A 363 6.86 23.56 12.53
CA LYS A 363 6.05 22.68 13.38
C LYS A 363 5.59 21.43 12.61
N ILE A 364 5.42 20.33 13.33
CA ILE A 364 4.86 19.09 12.81
C ILE A 364 3.46 18.92 13.37
N ASP A 365 2.45 19.20 12.56
CA ASP A 365 1.05 19.11 12.98
C ASP A 365 0.59 17.66 13.07
N TYR A 366 0.87 16.83 12.07
CA TYR A 366 0.42 15.46 12.00
C TYR A 366 1.59 14.47 11.99
N GLY A 367 1.34 13.26 12.49
CA GLY A 367 2.25 12.14 12.38
C GLY A 367 1.47 10.85 12.52
N TRP A 368 1.55 9.98 11.51
CA TRP A 368 0.82 8.71 11.48
C TRP A 368 1.64 7.59 10.88
N GLY A 369 1.22 6.37 11.16
CA GLY A 369 1.80 5.17 10.59
C GLY A 369 0.76 4.29 9.93
N GLY A 370 1.25 3.34 9.13
CA GLY A 370 0.46 2.30 8.51
C GLY A 370 1.30 1.09 8.17
N ASN A 371 0.68 -0.09 8.18
CA ASN A 371 1.35 -1.31 7.80
C ASN A 371 1.15 -1.59 6.32
N VAL A 372 2.27 -1.81 5.63
CA VAL A 372 2.29 -2.35 4.26
C VAL A 372 2.70 -3.83 4.31
N ALA A 373 2.15 -4.64 3.43
CA ALA A 373 2.56 -6.04 3.30
C ALA A 373 3.77 -6.13 2.37
N VAL A 374 4.87 -6.66 2.88
CA VAL A 374 6.09 -6.92 2.12
C VAL A 374 6.21 -8.41 1.85
N SER A 375 6.34 -8.81 0.59
CA SER A 375 6.69 -10.17 0.20
C SER A 375 8.21 -10.32 0.18
N ILE A 376 8.73 -11.54 0.41
CA ILE A 376 10.19 -11.79 0.40
C ILE A 376 10.82 -11.40 -0.94
N LYS A 377 10.16 -11.75 -2.03
CA LYS A 377 10.62 -11.42 -3.39
C LYS A 377 10.30 -9.99 -3.81
N ARG A 378 9.52 -9.24 -3.02
CA ARG A 378 8.95 -7.91 -3.31
C ARG A 378 8.04 -7.88 -4.56
N ILE A 379 7.59 -9.04 -5.03
CA ILE A 379 6.63 -9.22 -6.11
C ILE A 379 5.23 -9.24 -5.49
N PRO A 380 4.25 -8.50 -6.00
CA PRO A 380 2.85 -8.65 -5.60
C PRO A 380 2.37 -10.08 -5.74
N GLN A 381 1.48 -10.49 -4.89
CA GLN A 381 1.00 -11.86 -4.79
C GLN A 381 -0.45 -11.90 -5.24
N LEU A 382 -0.65 -12.40 -6.45
CA LEU A 382 -1.97 -12.65 -7.03
C LEU A 382 -2.11 -14.15 -7.27
N GLY A 383 -3.30 -14.70 -7.03
CA GLY A 383 -3.53 -16.12 -7.28
C GLY A 383 -4.88 -16.61 -6.77
N LYS A 384 -5.02 -17.94 -6.78
CA LYS A 384 -6.22 -18.66 -6.35
C LYS A 384 -5.91 -19.52 -5.11
N LEU A 385 -6.84 -19.58 -4.17
CA LEU A 385 -6.84 -20.54 -3.05
C LEU A 385 -7.68 -21.76 -3.38
N SER A 386 -8.67 -21.60 -4.26
CA SER A 386 -9.48 -22.63 -4.90
C SER A 386 -9.99 -22.06 -6.22
N ASP A 387 -10.74 -22.84 -7.00
CA ASP A 387 -11.27 -22.42 -8.31
C ASP A 387 -12.11 -21.14 -8.27
N ASN A 388 -12.71 -20.83 -7.12
CA ASN A 388 -13.57 -19.69 -6.92
C ASN A 388 -13.15 -18.74 -5.78
N VAL A 389 -11.93 -18.89 -5.25
CA VAL A 389 -11.39 -18.01 -4.21
C VAL A 389 -10.06 -17.42 -4.65
N PHE A 390 -10.06 -16.12 -4.87
CA PHE A 390 -8.94 -15.32 -5.37
C PHE A 390 -8.31 -14.49 -4.26
N TYR A 391 -7.06 -14.09 -4.45
CA TYR A 391 -6.42 -13.16 -3.52
C TYR A 391 -5.45 -12.23 -4.24
N SER A 392 -5.27 -11.04 -3.65
CA SER A 392 -4.24 -10.09 -4.06
C SER A 392 -3.69 -9.36 -2.85
N GLN A 393 -2.35 -9.40 -2.67
CA GLN A 393 -1.65 -8.82 -1.51
C GLN A 393 -0.16 -8.61 -1.79
N GLY A 394 0.58 -8.00 -0.84
CA GLY A 394 2.05 -8.02 -0.84
C GLY A 394 2.71 -7.04 -1.79
N TYR A 395 2.14 -5.86 -2.00
CA TYR A 395 2.66 -4.81 -2.89
C TYR A 395 3.97 -4.14 -2.43
N SER A 396 4.49 -4.51 -1.28
CA SER A 396 5.83 -4.16 -0.77
C SER A 396 6.12 -2.66 -0.64
N GLY A 397 5.07 -1.84 -0.46
CA GLY A 397 5.15 -0.39 -0.30
C GLY A 397 5.04 0.41 -1.60
N HIS A 398 4.88 -0.26 -2.73
CA HIS A 398 4.64 0.33 -4.05
C HIS A 398 3.27 -0.16 -4.53
N GLY A 399 2.18 0.45 -4.07
CA GLY A 399 0.85 -0.14 -4.24
C GLY A 399 -0.23 0.78 -4.78
N VAL A 400 -0.06 2.10 -4.89
CA VAL A 400 -1.17 2.97 -5.33
C VAL A 400 -1.61 2.58 -6.75
N ALA A 401 -0.72 2.64 -7.73
CA ALA A 401 -1.03 2.25 -9.09
C ALA A 401 -1.17 0.72 -9.27
N PRO A 402 -0.22 -0.12 -8.79
CA PRO A 402 -0.31 -1.57 -9.00
C PRO A 402 -1.55 -2.26 -8.43
N THR A 403 -2.21 -1.70 -7.41
CA THR A 403 -3.45 -2.28 -6.87
C THR A 403 -4.61 -2.20 -7.85
N HIS A 404 -4.66 -1.16 -8.67
CA HIS A 404 -5.69 -0.98 -9.71
C HIS A 404 -5.50 -1.99 -10.83
N MET A 405 -4.25 -2.17 -11.29
CA MET A 405 -3.93 -3.20 -12.28
C MET A 405 -4.21 -4.62 -11.74
N ALA A 406 -3.85 -4.89 -10.48
CA ALA A 406 -4.14 -6.17 -9.84
C ALA A 406 -5.65 -6.44 -9.74
N ALA A 407 -6.44 -5.39 -9.49
CA ALA A 407 -7.90 -5.47 -9.47
C ALA A 407 -8.48 -5.82 -10.85
N GLU A 408 -7.93 -5.23 -11.91
CA GLU A 408 -8.31 -5.57 -13.30
C GLU A 408 -8.01 -7.04 -13.61
N ILE A 409 -6.80 -7.51 -13.29
CA ILE A 409 -6.38 -8.91 -13.50
C ILE A 409 -7.31 -9.89 -12.75
N VAL A 410 -7.64 -9.60 -11.48
CA VAL A 410 -8.53 -10.45 -10.69
C VAL A 410 -9.95 -10.44 -11.25
N ALA A 411 -10.47 -9.28 -11.64
CA ALA A 411 -11.81 -9.16 -12.23
C ALA A 411 -11.90 -9.92 -13.55
N SER A 412 -10.91 -9.78 -14.44
CA SER A 412 -10.86 -10.48 -15.73
C SER A 412 -10.74 -12.00 -15.56
N ALA A 413 -10.01 -12.47 -14.54
CA ALA A 413 -9.94 -13.90 -14.22
C ALA A 413 -11.29 -14.46 -13.73
N ILE A 414 -12.08 -13.68 -12.98
CA ILE A 414 -13.43 -14.08 -12.52
C ILE A 414 -14.42 -14.08 -13.68
N SER A 415 -14.36 -13.08 -14.57
CA SER A 415 -15.21 -12.99 -15.78
C SER A 415 -14.76 -13.90 -16.93
N LYS A 416 -13.60 -14.56 -16.80
CA LYS A 416 -13.00 -15.45 -17.81
C LYS A 416 -12.68 -14.76 -19.13
N GLU A 417 -12.32 -13.50 -19.09
CA GLU A 417 -11.98 -12.71 -20.28
C GLU A 417 -10.49 -12.76 -20.60
N TRP A 418 -9.65 -12.90 -19.59
CA TRP A 418 -8.21 -12.76 -19.72
C TRP A 418 -7.46 -13.57 -18.65
N ASP A 419 -6.40 -14.25 -19.02
CA ASP A 419 -5.74 -15.25 -18.17
C ASP A 419 -4.37 -14.83 -17.60
N MET A 420 -4.13 -13.51 -17.47
CA MET A 420 -2.90 -12.98 -16.88
C MET A 420 -2.72 -13.40 -15.41
N LEU A 421 -3.80 -13.73 -14.71
CA LEU A 421 -3.70 -14.23 -13.35
C LEU A 421 -2.94 -15.56 -13.28
N ASP A 422 -3.15 -16.45 -14.22
CA ASP A 422 -2.48 -17.76 -14.26
C ASP A 422 -0.99 -17.58 -14.54
N LEU A 423 -0.60 -16.61 -15.36
CA LEU A 423 0.81 -16.24 -15.58
C LEU A 423 1.46 -15.76 -14.28
N LEU A 424 0.85 -14.80 -13.58
CA LEU A 424 1.38 -14.26 -12.32
C LEU A 424 1.36 -15.28 -11.18
N SER A 425 0.41 -16.22 -11.17
CA SER A 425 0.30 -17.28 -10.17
C SER A 425 1.45 -18.30 -10.23
N GLN A 426 2.17 -18.38 -11.36
CA GLN A 426 3.38 -19.22 -11.51
C GLN A 426 4.53 -18.74 -10.60
N VAL A 427 4.50 -17.48 -10.14
CA VAL A 427 5.48 -16.97 -9.19
C VAL A 427 5.30 -17.63 -7.84
N LYS A 428 6.11 -18.65 -7.56
CA LYS A 428 6.11 -19.31 -6.24
C LYS A 428 6.52 -18.35 -5.14
N HIS A 429 5.60 -18.08 -4.22
CA HIS A 429 5.83 -17.22 -3.06
C HIS A 429 6.32 -18.03 -1.85
N ILE A 430 7.35 -17.51 -1.18
CA ILE A 430 7.96 -18.17 -0.03
C ILE A 430 7.09 -17.91 1.19
N GLN A 431 6.67 -18.98 1.87
CA GLN A 431 6.03 -18.89 3.17
C GLN A 431 7.09 -18.79 4.28
N LEU A 432 6.97 -17.81 5.15
CA LEU A 432 7.88 -17.63 6.28
C LEU A 432 7.66 -18.74 7.32
N PRO A 433 8.66 -19.59 7.58
CA PRO A 433 8.56 -20.57 8.66
C PRO A 433 8.49 -19.86 10.02
N GLY A 434 7.66 -20.39 10.94
CA GLY A 434 7.57 -19.86 12.31
C GLY A 434 6.93 -18.48 12.48
N GLY A 435 6.45 -17.84 11.39
CA GLY A 435 5.78 -16.54 11.45
C GLY A 435 6.67 -15.41 11.99
N LYS A 436 6.11 -14.51 12.81
CA LYS A 436 6.82 -13.31 13.34
C LYS A 436 8.07 -13.62 14.16
N TRP A 437 8.16 -14.75 14.83
CA TRP A 437 9.26 -15.10 15.73
C TRP A 437 10.61 -15.22 15.04
N PHE A 438 10.66 -15.80 13.84
CA PHE A 438 11.91 -15.94 13.07
C PHE A 438 12.13 -14.80 12.08
N ALA A 439 11.07 -14.24 11.53
CA ALA A 439 11.17 -13.15 10.55
C ALA A 439 11.73 -11.86 11.18
N SER A 440 11.31 -11.52 12.41
CA SER A 440 11.67 -10.24 13.03
C SER A 440 13.17 -10.10 13.35
N PRO A 441 13.87 -11.06 13.97
CA PRO A 441 15.33 -10.95 14.21
C PRO A 441 16.16 -10.97 12.93
N ALA A 442 15.86 -11.86 11.99
CA ALA A 442 16.58 -11.96 10.72
C ALA A 442 16.44 -10.68 9.88
N MET A 443 15.25 -10.09 9.88
CA MET A 443 15.01 -8.82 9.20
C MET A 443 15.67 -7.62 9.91
N ALA A 444 15.74 -7.63 11.25
CA ALA A 444 16.44 -6.59 11.99
C ALA A 444 17.94 -6.61 11.65
N MET A 445 18.57 -7.78 11.58
CA MET A 445 19.96 -7.92 11.13
C MET A 445 20.13 -7.47 9.68
N GLY A 446 19.23 -7.86 8.78
CA GLY A 446 19.22 -7.39 7.40
C GLY A 446 19.13 -5.87 7.29
N MET A 447 18.30 -5.20 8.12
CA MET A 447 18.21 -3.73 8.13
C MET A 447 19.50 -3.06 8.62
N VAL A 448 20.19 -3.62 9.61
CA VAL A 448 21.48 -3.11 10.08
C VAL A 448 22.51 -3.22 8.94
N TYR A 449 22.56 -4.37 8.26
CA TYR A 449 23.45 -4.56 7.11
C TYR A 449 23.17 -3.55 5.99
N TYR A 450 21.91 -3.34 5.60
CA TYR A 450 21.57 -2.38 4.55
C TYR A 450 21.80 -0.93 4.95
N ARG A 451 21.60 -0.57 6.23
CA ARG A 451 21.98 0.77 6.76
C ARG A 451 23.47 1.03 6.65
N LEU A 452 24.28 0.02 6.97
CA LEU A 452 25.74 0.10 6.83
C LEU A 452 26.14 0.22 5.35
N LYS A 453 25.50 -0.54 4.46
CA LYS A 453 25.73 -0.46 3.02
C LYS A 453 25.39 0.94 2.46
N ASP A 454 24.20 1.46 2.78
CA ASP A 454 23.78 2.82 2.37
C ASP A 454 24.73 3.88 2.93
N PHE A 455 25.19 3.74 4.19
CA PHE A 455 26.11 4.66 4.82
C PHE A 455 27.50 4.67 4.15
N ILE A 456 28.01 3.51 3.76
CA ILE A 456 29.30 3.38 3.05
C ILE A 456 29.16 3.97 1.63
N ALA A 457 28.11 3.60 0.90
CA ALA A 457 27.88 4.07 -0.46
C ALA A 457 27.66 5.59 -0.56
N ASN A 458 27.10 6.22 0.47
CA ASN A 458 26.85 7.66 0.49
C ASN A 458 28.11 8.47 0.96
N ARG A 459 29.22 7.81 1.28
CA ARG A 459 30.51 8.45 1.61
C ARG A 459 31.55 8.34 0.48
N SER A 460 31.32 7.47 -0.47
CA SER A 460 32.10 7.32 -1.71
C SER A 460 31.52 8.17 -2.84
#